data_f825deb34f8716041166df0205246279
#
_entry.id   f825deb34f8716041166df0205246279
#
_cell.length_a   1.000
_cell.length_b   1.000
_cell.length_c   1.000
_cell.angle_alpha   90.00
_cell.angle_beta   90.00
_cell.angle_gamma   90.00
#
_symmetry.space_group_name_H-M   'P 1'
#
loop_
_entity.id
_entity.type
_entity.pdbx_description
1 polymer ?
#
loop_
_entity_poly.entity_id
_entity_poly.type
_entity_poly.pdbx_seq_one_letter_code
_entity_poly.pdbx_strand_id
1 'polypeptide(L)'
;MGEVLQRHVQGLGMGGTALSNPMKSYAQIESLLLKATPVDGGYIVNGTLPWVSNLAPDHYFGAIASVQTDSAARELMFMLRCDAPGVTLKACPEFSGMEGTGTFSVQCRDLFVGADDIVADPAKPTIARIRGGFVLLQCGIAAGIIQGAIDSMWAVEAQLGHVNQFLEDRPAELQAEFDTLAARILKLAETPFDPSTDYFIDVLDARAHGAELCLRAAHSALMHQGARGYLMSSEVQRRVREAHFVAIVTPAIKHLRKEIARLSAEEMPA
;
A
#
# COMPACT_ATOMS: atom_id res chain seq x y z
N MET A 1 -21.25 8.21 7.01
CA MET A 1 -20.50 7.01 6.54
C MET A 1 -21.24 6.17 5.49
N GLY A 2 -22.52 5.80 5.67
CA GLY A 2 -23.27 4.95 4.72
C GLY A 2 -23.41 5.54 3.32
N GLU A 3 -23.68 6.83 3.17
CA GLU A 3 -23.79 7.51 1.88
C GLU A 3 -22.45 7.52 1.13
N VAL A 4 -21.35 7.77 1.84
CA VAL A 4 -20.00 7.74 1.26
C VAL A 4 -19.68 6.36 0.69
N LEU A 5 -19.98 5.29 1.43
CA LEU A 5 -19.79 3.92 0.97
C LEU A 5 -20.63 3.61 -0.27
N GLN A 6 -21.90 4.02 -0.30
CA GLN A 6 -22.77 3.83 -1.47
C GLN A 6 -22.23 4.55 -2.71
N ARG A 7 -21.76 5.78 -2.58
CA ARG A 7 -21.13 6.52 -3.67
C ARG A 7 -19.88 5.81 -4.22
N HIS A 8 -19.05 5.26 -3.33
CA HIS A 8 -17.86 4.48 -3.74
C HIS A 8 -18.24 3.20 -4.51
N VAL A 9 -19.21 2.45 -4.00
CA VAL A 9 -19.70 1.21 -4.65
C VAL A 9 -20.27 1.50 -6.04
N GLN A 10 -20.89 2.67 -6.22
CA GLN A 10 -21.45 3.11 -7.51
C GLN A 10 -20.39 3.74 -8.45
N GLY A 11 -19.13 3.86 -8.01
CA GLY A 11 -18.08 4.53 -8.78
C GLY A 11 -18.22 6.06 -8.83
N LEU A 12 -19.08 6.64 -8.01
CA LEU A 12 -19.36 8.09 -7.93
C LEU A 12 -18.49 8.80 -6.88
N GLY A 13 -17.67 8.07 -6.16
CA GLY A 13 -16.74 8.57 -5.17
C GLY A 13 -15.42 7.83 -5.27
N MET A 14 -14.32 8.56 -5.09
CA MET A 14 -12.98 8.01 -5.04
C MET A 14 -12.28 8.47 -3.77
N GLY A 15 -11.21 7.79 -3.39
CA GLY A 15 -10.46 8.18 -2.22
C GLY A 15 -9.17 7.40 -2.02
N GLY A 16 -8.35 7.92 -1.14
CA GLY A 16 -7.07 7.33 -0.74
C GLY A 16 -7.02 6.96 0.73
N THR A 17 -6.10 6.07 1.07
CA THR A 17 -5.79 5.73 2.45
C THR A 17 -4.50 6.39 2.88
N ALA A 18 -4.56 7.21 3.93
CA ALA A 18 -3.39 7.83 4.53
C ALA A 18 -2.81 6.96 5.65
N LEU A 19 -2.72 5.64 5.41
CA LEU A 19 -2.34 4.65 6.42
C LEU A 19 -0.84 4.32 6.44
N SER A 20 -0.03 4.88 5.54
CA SER A 20 1.41 4.65 5.51
C SER A 20 2.10 5.05 6.82
N ASN A 21 1.83 6.26 7.34
CA ASN A 21 2.37 6.71 8.62
C ASN A 21 1.83 5.89 9.81
N PRO A 22 0.52 5.62 9.94
CA PRO A 22 0.02 4.73 10.99
C PRO A 22 0.68 3.35 11.02
N MET A 23 0.85 2.70 9.87
CA MET A 23 1.51 1.38 9.81
C MET A 23 2.95 1.43 10.32
N LYS A 24 3.70 2.49 10.00
CA LYS A 24 5.05 2.69 10.52
C LYS A 24 5.04 3.00 12.03
N SER A 25 4.04 3.74 12.49
CA SER A 25 3.88 4.05 13.91
C SER A 25 3.62 2.79 14.73
N TYR A 26 2.73 1.91 14.27
CA TYR A 26 2.47 0.62 14.94
C TYR A 26 3.68 -0.32 14.93
N ALA A 27 4.51 -0.24 13.90
CA ALA A 27 5.78 -0.97 13.83
C ALA A 27 6.95 -0.27 14.54
N GLN A 28 6.69 0.81 15.30
CA GLN A 28 7.69 1.58 16.05
C GLN A 28 8.83 2.13 15.16
N ILE A 29 8.50 2.55 13.93
CA ILE A 29 9.45 3.16 12.98
C ILE A 29 9.41 4.68 13.09
N GLU A 30 8.21 5.26 13.23
CA GLU A 30 7.99 6.71 13.39
C GLU A 30 6.75 6.98 14.22
N SER A 31 6.58 8.19 14.72
CA SER A 31 5.36 8.60 15.43
C SER A 31 4.24 9.00 14.48
N LEU A 32 2.98 9.02 14.96
CA LEU A 32 1.85 9.56 14.21
C LEU A 32 2.05 11.04 13.92
N LEU A 33 1.92 11.43 12.66
CA LEU A 33 2.12 12.80 12.17
C LEU A 33 0.91 13.71 12.41
N LEU A 34 -0.31 13.13 12.43
CA LEU A 34 -1.51 13.87 12.77
C LEU A 34 -1.78 13.81 14.26
N LYS A 35 -2.15 14.96 14.83
CA LYS A 35 -2.52 15.14 16.23
C LYS A 35 -3.95 15.61 16.32
N ALA A 36 -4.75 14.98 17.16
CA ALA A 36 -6.16 15.32 17.40
C ALA A 36 -6.33 15.82 18.84
N THR A 37 -6.95 16.97 18.99
CA THR A 37 -7.33 17.55 20.28
C THR A 37 -8.86 17.47 20.42
N PRO A 38 -9.40 16.86 21.51
CA PRO A 38 -10.84 16.83 21.73
C PRO A 38 -11.42 18.25 21.87
N VAL A 39 -12.57 18.46 21.25
CA VAL A 39 -13.38 19.68 21.40
C VAL A 39 -14.87 19.31 21.49
N ASP A 40 -15.72 20.29 21.75
CA ASP A 40 -17.17 20.04 21.73
C ASP A 40 -17.63 19.56 20.35
N GLY A 41 -18.31 18.42 20.31
CA GLY A 41 -18.84 17.80 19.09
C GLY A 41 -17.81 17.04 18.21
N GLY A 42 -16.53 16.92 18.62
CA GLY A 42 -15.54 16.19 17.82
C GLY A 42 -14.08 16.44 18.17
N TYR A 43 -13.26 16.63 17.17
CA TYR A 43 -11.81 16.81 17.29
C TYR A 43 -11.30 17.91 16.36
N ILE A 44 -10.27 18.62 16.80
CA ILE A 44 -9.43 19.46 15.92
C ILE A 44 -8.16 18.70 15.58
N VAL A 45 -7.89 18.51 14.30
CA VAL A 45 -6.77 17.75 13.80
C VAL A 45 -5.76 18.66 13.11
N ASN A 46 -4.49 18.50 13.48
CA ASN A 46 -3.36 19.24 12.93
C ASN A 46 -2.23 18.29 12.53
N GLY A 47 -1.49 18.63 11.47
CA GLY A 47 -0.33 17.91 10.98
C GLY A 47 -0.25 17.81 9.47
N THR A 48 0.73 17.07 8.97
CA THR A 48 0.93 16.90 7.52
C THR A 48 1.31 15.46 7.21
N LEU A 49 0.61 14.88 6.24
CA LEU A 49 0.91 13.57 5.66
C LEU A 49 1.64 13.79 4.34
N PRO A 50 2.87 13.29 4.18
CA PRO A 50 3.71 13.67 3.03
C PRO A 50 3.20 13.14 1.70
N TRP A 51 2.66 11.93 1.66
CA TRP A 51 2.28 11.24 0.41
C TRP A 51 1.02 10.40 0.60
N VAL A 52 -0.07 10.87 0.03
CA VAL A 52 -1.34 10.15 -0.01
C VAL A 52 -1.80 10.05 -1.46
N SER A 53 -1.92 8.84 -1.97
CA SER A 53 -2.28 8.58 -3.36
C SER A 53 -3.80 8.53 -3.57
N ASN A 54 -4.21 8.65 -4.83
CA ASN A 54 -5.59 8.61 -5.29
C ASN A 54 -6.44 9.76 -4.77
N LEU A 55 -5.86 10.97 -4.73
CA LEU A 55 -6.54 12.18 -4.27
C LEU A 55 -6.82 13.16 -5.40
N ALA A 56 -7.93 13.85 -5.24
CA ALA A 56 -8.37 15.06 -5.94
C ALA A 56 -9.25 15.87 -4.98
N PRO A 57 -9.64 17.12 -5.29
CA PRO A 57 -10.44 17.94 -4.38
C PRO A 57 -11.75 17.29 -3.93
N ASP A 58 -12.43 16.57 -4.83
CA ASP A 58 -13.70 15.89 -4.57
C ASP A 58 -13.55 14.46 -4.04
N HIS A 59 -12.32 13.98 -3.86
CA HIS A 59 -12.04 12.66 -3.28
C HIS A 59 -12.08 12.68 -1.74
N TYR A 60 -12.11 11.49 -1.17
CA TYR A 60 -11.99 11.28 0.27
C TYR A 60 -10.60 10.78 0.65
N PHE A 61 -10.20 11.03 1.89
CA PHE A 61 -9.04 10.37 2.48
C PHE A 61 -9.38 9.83 3.87
N GLY A 62 -8.93 8.61 4.15
CA GLY A 62 -9.00 8.00 5.48
C GLY A 62 -7.67 8.15 6.19
N ALA A 63 -7.66 8.64 7.43
CA ALA A 63 -6.45 8.90 8.19
C ALA A 63 -6.58 8.51 9.66
N ILE A 64 -5.42 8.46 10.34
CA ILE A 64 -5.34 8.20 11.78
C ILE A 64 -4.53 9.31 12.44
N ALA A 65 -5.07 9.85 13.54
CA ALA A 65 -4.41 10.84 14.38
C ALA A 65 -4.21 10.31 15.81
N SER A 66 -3.13 10.73 16.49
CA SER A 66 -3.00 10.50 17.92
C SER A 66 -3.84 11.51 18.68
N VAL A 67 -4.68 11.04 19.61
CA VAL A 67 -5.49 11.89 20.45
C VAL A 67 -4.65 12.37 21.64
N GLN A 68 -4.59 13.70 21.82
CA GLN A 68 -3.87 14.34 22.91
C GLN A 68 -4.83 14.49 24.11
N THR A 69 -4.62 13.68 25.13
CA THR A 69 -5.35 13.73 26.40
C THR A 69 -4.39 13.51 27.55
N ASP A 70 -4.78 13.90 28.77
CA ASP A 70 -4.03 13.65 30.01
C ASP A 70 -4.10 12.16 30.42
N SER A 71 -4.93 11.36 29.78
CA SER A 71 -5.10 9.92 29.98
C SER A 71 -4.31 9.11 28.94
N ALA A 72 -4.45 7.79 28.95
CA ALA A 72 -3.73 6.88 28.05
C ALA A 72 -3.84 7.31 26.57
N ALA A 73 -2.70 7.29 25.87
CA ALA A 73 -2.64 7.60 24.43
C ALA A 73 -3.57 6.69 23.62
N ARG A 74 -4.42 7.28 22.82
CA ARG A 74 -5.32 6.58 21.90
C ARG A 74 -5.24 7.18 20.49
N GLU A 75 -5.75 6.46 19.52
CA GLU A 75 -5.79 6.90 18.13
C GLU A 75 -7.24 7.03 17.66
N LEU A 76 -7.47 8.09 16.87
CA LEU A 76 -8.72 8.38 16.17
C LEU A 76 -8.57 8.02 14.70
N MET A 77 -9.45 7.19 14.17
CA MET A 77 -9.56 6.93 12.72
C MET A 77 -10.76 7.71 12.17
N PHE A 78 -10.52 8.48 11.11
CA PHE A 78 -11.55 9.32 10.49
C PHE A 78 -11.45 9.31 8.97
N MET A 79 -12.50 9.75 8.29
CA MET A 79 -12.54 9.90 6.84
C MET A 79 -13.23 11.22 6.47
N LEU A 80 -12.57 12.02 5.64
CA LEU A 80 -13.04 13.34 5.21
C LEU A 80 -12.80 13.54 3.71
N ARG A 81 -13.53 14.50 3.14
CA ARG A 81 -13.28 15.00 1.78
C ARG A 81 -12.00 15.84 1.75
N CYS A 82 -11.33 15.81 0.60
CA CYS A 82 -10.10 16.60 0.41
C CYS A 82 -10.36 18.12 0.29
N ASP A 83 -11.61 18.52 0.01
CA ASP A 83 -12.04 19.93 -0.03
C ASP A 83 -12.63 20.42 1.31
N ALA A 84 -12.59 19.63 2.38
CA ALA A 84 -13.04 20.03 3.69
C ALA A 84 -12.26 21.24 4.24
N PRO A 85 -12.93 22.18 4.94
CA PRO A 85 -12.26 23.30 5.57
C PRO A 85 -11.12 22.81 6.50
N GLY A 86 -9.92 23.38 6.34
CA GLY A 86 -8.74 22.97 7.08
C GLY A 86 -7.87 21.92 6.37
N VAL A 87 -8.29 21.36 5.22
CA VAL A 87 -7.50 20.48 4.37
C VAL A 87 -6.85 21.28 3.23
N THR A 88 -5.58 21.02 2.97
CA THR A 88 -4.87 21.56 1.81
C THR A 88 -4.08 20.44 1.14
N LEU A 89 -4.37 20.20 -0.14
CA LEU A 89 -3.58 19.32 -1.00
C LEU A 89 -2.41 20.12 -1.59
N LYS A 90 -1.19 19.61 -1.40
CA LYS A 90 0.03 20.19 -2.01
C LYS A 90 0.63 19.18 -2.97
N ALA A 91 1.03 19.65 -4.14
CA ALA A 91 1.74 18.81 -5.11
C ALA A 91 3.00 18.21 -4.50
N CYS A 92 3.27 16.97 -4.80
CA CYS A 92 4.50 16.29 -4.44
C CYS A 92 5.62 16.61 -5.44
N PRO A 93 6.90 16.41 -5.06
CA PRO A 93 7.99 16.38 -6.02
C PRO A 93 7.76 15.33 -7.11
N GLU A 94 8.45 15.46 -8.23
CA GLU A 94 8.45 14.45 -9.28
C GLU A 94 9.04 13.15 -8.75
N PHE A 95 8.28 12.05 -8.93
CA PHE A 95 8.70 10.69 -8.57
C PHE A 95 9.28 9.98 -9.79
N SER A 96 10.07 8.94 -9.57
CA SER A 96 10.64 8.13 -10.64
C SER A 96 9.61 7.25 -11.37
N GLY A 97 8.40 7.14 -10.86
CA GLY A 97 7.29 6.34 -11.39
C GLY A 97 6.00 6.61 -10.64
N MET A 98 4.90 5.99 -11.07
CA MET A 98 3.57 6.12 -10.47
C MET A 98 2.95 7.52 -10.62
N GLU A 99 3.28 8.23 -11.70
CA GLU A 99 2.90 9.62 -11.96
C GLU A 99 1.37 9.80 -12.03
N GLY A 100 0.66 8.78 -12.55
CA GLY A 100 -0.79 8.80 -12.70
C GLY A 100 -1.60 8.55 -11.42
N THR A 101 -0.95 8.38 -10.25
CA THR A 101 -1.64 7.97 -9.00
C THR A 101 -2.33 9.11 -8.26
N GLY A 102 -2.23 10.36 -8.70
CA GLY A 102 -2.83 11.50 -8.00
C GLY A 102 -2.35 11.60 -6.54
N THR A 103 -1.02 11.59 -6.35
CA THR A 103 -0.40 11.63 -5.02
C THR A 103 -0.16 13.05 -4.57
N PHE A 104 -0.62 13.38 -3.36
CA PHE A 104 -0.47 14.70 -2.75
C PHE A 104 0.08 14.60 -1.32
N SER A 105 0.72 15.68 -0.88
CA SER A 105 0.88 15.95 0.54
C SER A 105 -0.43 16.55 1.07
N VAL A 106 -0.96 15.98 2.16
CA VAL A 106 -2.19 16.44 2.81
C VAL A 106 -1.83 17.21 4.07
N GLN A 107 -2.06 18.51 4.06
CA GLN A 107 -1.90 19.36 5.24
C GLN A 107 -3.25 19.56 5.91
N CYS A 108 -3.34 19.19 7.19
CA CYS A 108 -4.46 19.47 8.08
C CYS A 108 -4.08 20.63 8.99
N ARG A 109 -4.86 21.72 8.96
CA ARG A 109 -4.71 22.88 9.84
C ARG A 109 -6.06 23.22 10.43
N ASP A 110 -6.17 23.08 11.74
CA ASP A 110 -7.39 23.28 12.50
C ASP A 110 -8.60 22.56 11.88
N LEU A 111 -8.33 21.36 11.33
CA LEU A 111 -9.33 20.54 10.66
C LEU A 111 -10.32 19.99 11.69
N PHE A 112 -11.59 20.38 11.58
CA PHE A 112 -12.64 19.82 12.41
C PHE A 112 -13.08 18.45 11.90
N VAL A 113 -13.05 17.44 12.77
CA VAL A 113 -13.55 16.08 12.53
C VAL A 113 -14.76 15.88 13.44
N GLY A 114 -15.95 15.88 12.85
CA GLY A 114 -17.21 15.68 13.56
C GLY A 114 -17.52 14.20 13.79
N ALA A 115 -18.55 13.92 14.61
CA ALA A 115 -18.93 12.55 14.94
C ALA A 115 -19.24 11.68 13.71
N ASP A 116 -19.83 12.27 12.65
CA ASP A 116 -20.18 11.55 11.41
C ASP A 116 -18.98 11.18 10.55
N ASP A 117 -17.83 11.83 10.76
CA ASP A 117 -16.59 11.59 10.05
C ASP A 117 -15.70 10.54 10.73
N ILE A 118 -16.04 10.18 11.98
CA ILE A 118 -15.28 9.20 12.76
C ILE A 118 -15.59 7.79 12.27
N VAL A 119 -14.54 7.07 11.91
CA VAL A 119 -14.59 5.64 11.54
C VAL A 119 -14.43 4.76 12.78
N ALA A 120 -13.50 5.11 13.66
CA ALA A 120 -13.25 4.39 14.90
C ALA A 120 -12.53 5.27 15.94
N ASP A 121 -12.98 5.20 17.19
CA ASP A 121 -12.38 5.80 18.38
C ASP A 121 -12.59 4.88 19.58
N PRO A 122 -11.56 4.14 20.05
CA PRO A 122 -10.19 4.11 19.56
C PRO A 122 -10.01 3.34 18.23
N ALA A 123 -9.00 3.71 17.44
CA ALA A 123 -8.73 3.11 16.13
C ALA A 123 -8.12 1.71 16.18
N LYS A 124 -7.32 1.40 17.21
CA LYS A 124 -6.53 0.15 17.31
C LYS A 124 -7.32 -1.14 17.07
N PRO A 125 -8.51 -1.37 17.69
CA PRO A 125 -9.26 -2.59 17.47
C PRO A 125 -9.70 -2.76 15.99
N THR A 126 -10.10 -1.67 15.35
CA THR A 126 -10.49 -1.69 13.94
C THR A 126 -9.29 -2.00 13.04
N ILE A 127 -8.15 -1.36 13.28
CA ILE A 127 -6.91 -1.62 12.53
C ILE A 127 -6.46 -3.07 12.71
N ALA A 128 -6.47 -3.60 13.93
CA ALA A 128 -6.11 -5.00 14.19
C ALA A 128 -6.99 -5.96 13.37
N ARG A 129 -8.29 -5.67 13.24
CA ARG A 129 -9.23 -6.49 12.47
C ARG A 129 -8.99 -6.44 10.97
N ILE A 130 -8.66 -5.26 10.39
CA ILE A 130 -8.58 -5.08 8.93
C ILE A 130 -7.17 -5.26 8.37
N ARG A 131 -6.14 -5.34 9.21
CA ARG A 131 -4.72 -5.28 8.78
C ARG A 131 -4.35 -6.36 7.75
N GLY A 132 -4.84 -7.60 7.91
CA GLY A 132 -4.58 -8.69 6.99
C GLY A 132 -5.12 -8.41 5.60
N GLY A 133 -6.43 -8.12 5.50
CA GLY A 133 -7.09 -7.77 4.24
C GLY A 133 -6.47 -6.52 3.57
N PHE A 134 -6.09 -5.51 4.36
CA PHE A 134 -5.42 -4.31 3.84
C PHE A 134 -4.07 -4.62 3.18
N VAL A 135 -3.26 -5.49 3.79
CA VAL A 135 -1.97 -5.91 3.21
C VAL A 135 -2.17 -6.77 1.96
N LEU A 136 -3.16 -7.67 1.96
CA LEU A 136 -3.50 -8.50 0.80
C LEU A 136 -3.91 -7.67 -0.42
N LEU A 137 -4.68 -6.59 -0.24
CA LEU A 137 -5.03 -5.68 -1.35
C LEU A 137 -3.79 -5.11 -2.04
N GLN A 138 -2.70 -4.87 -1.31
CA GLN A 138 -1.46 -4.36 -1.88
C GLN A 138 -0.70 -5.41 -2.72
N CYS A 139 -0.96 -6.70 -2.53
CA CYS A 139 -0.42 -7.76 -3.37
C CYS A 139 -0.87 -7.61 -4.83
N GLY A 140 -2.06 -7.04 -5.06
CA GLY A 140 -2.58 -6.76 -6.41
C GLY A 140 -1.69 -5.80 -7.22
N ILE A 141 -1.01 -4.84 -6.56
CA ILE A 141 -0.07 -3.92 -7.24
C ILE A 141 1.12 -4.73 -7.79
N ALA A 142 1.69 -5.60 -6.95
CA ALA A 142 2.79 -6.48 -7.37
C ALA A 142 2.36 -7.43 -8.48
N ALA A 143 1.19 -8.07 -8.35
CA ALA A 143 0.65 -9.02 -9.31
C ALA A 143 0.53 -8.41 -10.72
N GLY A 144 0.00 -7.19 -10.83
CA GLY A 144 -0.14 -6.51 -12.12
C GLY A 144 1.20 -6.21 -12.80
N ILE A 145 2.22 -5.83 -12.03
CA ILE A 145 3.56 -5.55 -12.57
C ILE A 145 4.26 -6.85 -12.96
N ILE A 146 4.17 -7.90 -12.14
CA ILE A 146 4.74 -9.22 -12.41
C ILE A 146 4.17 -9.77 -13.72
N GLN A 147 2.84 -9.84 -13.85
CA GLN A 147 2.20 -10.36 -15.06
C GLN A 147 2.59 -9.53 -16.28
N GLY A 148 2.53 -8.20 -16.20
CA GLY A 148 2.93 -7.34 -17.31
C GLY A 148 4.41 -7.46 -17.68
N ALA A 149 5.30 -7.79 -16.74
CA ALA A 149 6.70 -8.08 -17.01
C ALA A 149 6.85 -9.42 -17.76
N ILE A 150 6.16 -10.47 -17.29
CA ILE A 150 6.14 -11.79 -17.95
C ILE A 150 5.58 -11.69 -19.37
N ASP A 151 4.47 -10.98 -19.58
CA ASP A 151 3.89 -10.74 -20.90
C ASP A 151 4.89 -10.06 -21.85
N SER A 152 5.67 -9.12 -21.34
CA SER A 152 6.73 -8.45 -22.11
C SER A 152 7.88 -9.38 -22.49
N MET A 153 8.18 -10.40 -21.69
CA MET A 153 9.17 -11.43 -22.02
C MET A 153 8.63 -12.33 -23.13
N TRP A 154 7.38 -12.79 -23.01
CA TRP A 154 6.72 -13.59 -24.05
C TRP A 154 6.63 -12.86 -25.39
N ALA A 155 6.38 -11.55 -25.39
CA ALA A 155 6.27 -10.74 -26.59
C ALA A 155 7.51 -10.76 -27.48
N VAL A 156 8.69 -11.03 -26.92
CA VAL A 156 9.96 -11.11 -27.66
C VAL A 156 10.51 -12.52 -27.83
N GLU A 157 9.86 -13.52 -27.24
CA GLU A 157 10.34 -14.90 -27.23
C GLU A 157 10.52 -15.47 -28.65
N ALA A 158 9.62 -15.19 -29.58
CA ALA A 158 9.72 -15.66 -30.97
C ALA A 158 10.95 -15.10 -31.71
N GLN A 159 11.42 -13.90 -31.34
CA GLN A 159 12.53 -13.22 -32.01
C GLN A 159 13.85 -13.42 -31.27
N LEU A 160 13.83 -13.39 -29.96
CA LEU A 160 15.04 -13.35 -29.12
C LEU A 160 15.23 -14.62 -28.26
N GLY A 161 14.29 -15.56 -28.29
CA GLY A 161 14.33 -16.77 -27.45
C GLY A 161 15.65 -17.57 -27.61
N HIS A 162 16.21 -17.59 -28.84
CA HIS A 162 17.48 -18.26 -29.10
C HIS A 162 18.69 -17.66 -28.35
N VAL A 163 18.61 -16.40 -27.94
CA VAL A 163 19.63 -15.72 -27.09
C VAL A 163 19.14 -15.68 -25.65
N ASN A 164 17.87 -15.37 -25.40
CA ASN A 164 17.32 -15.22 -24.06
C ASN A 164 17.33 -16.55 -23.28
N GLN A 165 17.45 -17.71 -23.95
CA GLN A 165 17.60 -19.00 -23.27
C GLN A 165 18.81 -19.09 -22.32
N PHE A 166 19.77 -18.18 -22.43
CA PHE A 166 20.95 -18.12 -21.55
C PHE A 166 20.77 -17.17 -20.36
N LEU A 167 19.61 -16.52 -20.20
CA LEU A 167 19.25 -15.74 -19.02
C LEU A 167 18.77 -16.67 -17.89
N GLU A 168 19.00 -16.25 -16.63
CA GLU A 168 18.61 -17.05 -15.46
C GLU A 168 17.10 -17.29 -15.39
N ASP A 169 16.30 -16.23 -15.55
CA ASP A 169 14.86 -16.31 -15.45
C ASP A 169 14.20 -16.49 -16.82
N ARG A 170 13.41 -17.55 -16.96
CA ARG A 170 12.58 -17.76 -18.15
C ARG A 170 11.14 -17.35 -17.86
N PRO A 171 10.37 -16.85 -18.87
CA PRO A 171 9.00 -16.40 -18.66
C PRO A 171 8.10 -17.51 -18.09
N ALA A 172 8.29 -18.77 -18.49
CA ALA A 172 7.51 -19.90 -17.96
C ALA A 172 7.81 -20.19 -16.49
N GLU A 173 9.05 -20.03 -16.03
CA GLU A 173 9.46 -20.25 -14.64
C GLU A 173 8.89 -19.15 -13.73
N LEU A 174 9.02 -17.89 -14.15
CA LEU A 174 8.41 -16.75 -13.44
C LEU A 174 6.89 -16.86 -13.38
N GLN A 175 6.24 -17.33 -14.47
CA GLN A 175 4.80 -17.57 -14.48
C GLN A 175 4.40 -18.64 -13.46
N ALA A 176 5.10 -19.76 -13.40
CA ALA A 176 4.80 -20.83 -12.45
C ALA A 176 4.95 -20.38 -10.99
N GLU A 177 6.00 -19.59 -10.69
CA GLU A 177 6.19 -19.01 -9.37
C GLU A 177 5.09 -18.00 -9.04
N PHE A 178 4.73 -17.15 -9.99
CA PHE A 178 3.65 -16.17 -9.83
C PHE A 178 2.29 -16.86 -9.63
N ASP A 179 1.98 -17.90 -10.39
CA ASP A 179 0.73 -18.66 -10.24
C ASP A 179 0.61 -19.28 -8.85
N THR A 180 1.72 -19.80 -8.32
CA THR A 180 1.81 -20.34 -6.96
C THR A 180 1.54 -19.25 -5.91
N LEU A 181 2.18 -18.09 -6.06
CA LEU A 181 1.96 -16.94 -5.19
C LEU A 181 0.52 -16.42 -5.27
N ALA A 182 -0.03 -16.30 -6.48
CA ALA A 182 -1.40 -15.85 -6.69
C ALA A 182 -2.41 -16.79 -6.02
N ALA A 183 -2.24 -18.11 -6.15
CA ALA A 183 -3.07 -19.10 -5.48
C ALA A 183 -3.00 -18.97 -3.95
N ARG A 184 -1.80 -18.73 -3.38
CA ARG A 184 -1.62 -18.47 -1.94
C ARG A 184 -2.35 -17.21 -1.50
N ILE A 185 -2.22 -16.11 -2.24
CA ILE A 185 -2.90 -14.84 -1.93
C ILE A 185 -4.42 -15.01 -1.94
N LEU A 186 -4.97 -15.69 -2.97
CA LEU A 186 -6.41 -15.96 -3.06
C LEU A 186 -6.89 -16.81 -1.88
N LYS A 187 -6.13 -17.81 -1.46
CA LYS A 187 -6.45 -18.64 -0.30
C LYS A 187 -6.48 -17.81 0.99
N LEU A 188 -5.50 -16.95 1.21
CA LEU A 188 -5.47 -16.04 2.36
C LEU A 188 -6.64 -15.03 2.34
N ALA A 189 -7.09 -14.63 1.15
CA ALA A 189 -8.20 -13.70 0.98
C ALA A 189 -9.58 -14.31 1.31
N GLU A 190 -9.70 -15.63 1.48
CA GLU A 190 -10.95 -16.26 1.94
C GLU A 190 -11.29 -15.86 3.39
N THR A 191 -10.29 -15.57 4.22
CA THR A 191 -10.45 -15.21 5.63
C THR A 191 -9.71 -13.90 5.99
N PRO A 192 -10.00 -12.75 5.33
CA PRO A 192 -9.17 -11.54 5.39
C PRO A 192 -9.17 -10.88 6.78
N PHE A 193 -10.02 -11.32 7.69
CA PHE A 193 -10.17 -10.81 9.06
C PHE A 193 -9.77 -11.85 10.13
N ASP A 194 -9.05 -12.92 9.74
CA ASP A 194 -8.50 -13.88 10.70
C ASP A 194 -7.57 -13.16 11.69
N PRO A 195 -7.83 -13.25 13.01
CA PRO A 195 -7.06 -12.54 14.02
C PRO A 195 -5.75 -13.22 14.42
N SER A 196 -5.50 -14.45 13.94
CA SER A 196 -4.34 -15.25 14.37
C SER A 196 -3.03 -14.65 13.89
N THR A 197 -1.99 -14.82 14.69
CA THR A 197 -0.65 -14.35 14.39
C THR A 197 -0.06 -15.09 13.20
N ASP A 198 -0.23 -16.40 13.14
CA ASP A 198 0.23 -17.26 12.03
C ASP A 198 -0.35 -16.78 10.69
N TYR A 199 -1.67 -16.53 10.64
CA TYR A 199 -2.29 -15.97 9.44
C TYR A 199 -1.66 -14.64 9.04
N PHE A 200 -1.43 -13.74 10.00
CA PHE A 200 -0.86 -12.44 9.68
C PHE A 200 0.59 -12.54 9.22
N ILE A 201 1.38 -13.45 9.78
CA ILE A 201 2.74 -13.76 9.30
C ILE A 201 2.67 -14.24 7.85
N ASP A 202 1.76 -15.16 7.52
CA ASP A 202 1.56 -15.66 6.15
C ASP A 202 1.20 -14.55 5.16
N VAL A 203 0.35 -13.61 5.56
CA VAL A 203 -0.02 -12.44 4.75
C VAL A 203 1.19 -11.52 4.51
N LEU A 204 1.98 -11.25 5.55
CA LEU A 204 3.19 -10.42 5.44
C LEU A 204 4.24 -11.08 4.54
N ASP A 205 4.42 -12.40 4.66
CA ASP A 205 5.35 -13.16 3.85
C ASP A 205 4.93 -13.22 2.37
N ALA A 206 3.64 -13.48 2.09
CA ALA A 206 3.09 -13.41 0.73
C ALA A 206 3.30 -12.02 0.09
N ARG A 207 3.12 -10.94 0.87
CA ARG A 207 3.37 -9.57 0.40
C ARG A 207 4.86 -9.30 0.17
N ALA A 208 5.75 -9.83 1.01
CA ALA A 208 7.20 -9.70 0.83
C ALA A 208 7.67 -10.47 -0.40
N HIS A 209 7.24 -11.73 -0.55
CA HIS A 209 7.52 -12.55 -1.74
C HIS A 209 7.03 -11.85 -3.02
N GLY A 210 5.79 -11.32 -3.02
CA GLY A 210 5.26 -10.57 -4.16
C GLY A 210 6.11 -9.36 -4.54
N ALA A 211 6.65 -8.63 -3.56
CA ALA A 211 7.53 -7.49 -3.84
C ALA A 211 8.90 -7.91 -4.39
N GLU A 212 9.47 -9.00 -3.90
CA GLU A 212 10.75 -9.54 -4.39
C GLU A 212 10.62 -10.14 -5.80
N LEU A 213 9.56 -10.92 -6.04
CA LEU A 213 9.25 -11.44 -7.37
C LEU A 213 8.96 -10.31 -8.37
N CYS A 214 8.30 -9.24 -7.95
CA CYS A 214 8.04 -8.06 -8.76
C CYS A 214 9.34 -7.40 -9.25
N LEU A 215 10.32 -7.21 -8.36
CA LEU A 215 11.64 -6.68 -8.73
C LEU A 215 12.35 -7.59 -9.71
N ARG A 216 12.36 -8.91 -9.45
CA ARG A 216 13.02 -9.91 -10.29
C ARG A 216 12.37 -9.99 -11.67
N ALA A 217 11.04 -10.07 -11.75
CA ALA A 217 10.30 -10.14 -13.01
C ALA A 217 10.51 -8.88 -13.87
N ALA A 218 10.44 -7.69 -13.28
CA ALA A 218 10.67 -6.44 -14.00
C ALA A 218 12.11 -6.32 -14.52
N HIS A 219 13.11 -6.73 -13.71
CA HIS A 219 14.51 -6.80 -14.13
C HIS A 219 14.70 -7.79 -15.28
N SER A 220 14.17 -9.00 -15.15
CA SER A 220 14.26 -10.04 -16.18
C SER A 220 13.60 -9.62 -17.48
N ALA A 221 12.43 -8.96 -17.41
CA ALA A 221 11.80 -8.40 -18.61
C ALA A 221 12.68 -7.37 -19.32
N LEU A 222 13.41 -6.53 -18.59
CA LEU A 222 14.36 -5.59 -19.16
C LEU A 222 15.51 -6.32 -19.88
N MET A 223 16.07 -7.37 -19.28
CA MET A 223 17.12 -8.17 -19.88
C MET A 223 16.64 -8.88 -21.14
N HIS A 224 15.43 -9.45 -21.14
CA HIS A 224 14.83 -10.10 -22.32
C HIS A 224 14.57 -9.14 -23.47
N GLN A 225 14.18 -7.90 -23.19
CA GLN A 225 13.94 -6.85 -24.20
C GLN A 225 15.23 -6.22 -24.74
N GLY A 226 16.32 -6.30 -23.95
CA GLY A 226 17.60 -5.69 -24.28
C GLY A 226 17.51 -4.16 -24.45
N ALA A 227 18.28 -3.60 -25.37
CA ALA A 227 18.40 -2.15 -25.57
C ALA A 227 17.05 -1.44 -25.83
N ARG A 228 16.09 -2.11 -26.46
CA ARG A 228 14.75 -1.54 -26.69
C ARG A 228 13.99 -1.31 -25.38
N GLY A 229 14.16 -2.23 -24.40
CA GLY A 229 13.59 -2.10 -23.07
C GLY A 229 14.20 -0.96 -22.24
N TYR A 230 15.40 -0.51 -22.56
CA TYR A 230 16.11 0.54 -21.83
C TYR A 230 15.68 1.96 -22.16
N LEU A 231 14.85 2.15 -23.19
CA LEU A 231 14.31 3.46 -23.57
C LEU A 231 13.30 3.94 -22.51
N MET A 232 13.36 5.23 -22.15
CA MET A 232 12.42 5.81 -21.17
C MET A 232 10.94 5.69 -21.58
N SER A 233 10.67 5.64 -22.88
CA SER A 233 9.33 5.42 -23.45
C SER A 233 8.88 3.95 -23.43
N SER A 234 9.76 3.01 -23.07
CA SER A 234 9.45 1.59 -23.02
C SER A 234 8.56 1.27 -21.80
N GLU A 235 7.53 0.46 -22.01
CA GLU A 235 6.70 -0.07 -20.92
C GLU A 235 7.52 -0.90 -19.92
N VAL A 236 8.52 -1.63 -20.39
CA VAL A 236 9.41 -2.41 -19.53
C VAL A 236 10.19 -1.50 -18.60
N GLN A 237 10.74 -0.40 -19.13
CA GLN A 237 11.44 0.59 -18.29
C GLN A 237 10.52 1.26 -17.27
N ARG A 238 9.27 1.50 -17.63
CA ARG A 238 8.25 1.98 -16.68
C ARG A 238 8.02 0.94 -15.57
N ARG A 239 7.81 -0.34 -15.91
CA ARG A 239 7.62 -1.41 -14.92
C ARG A 239 8.80 -1.60 -13.98
N VAL A 240 10.04 -1.42 -14.44
CA VAL A 240 11.23 -1.42 -13.57
C VAL A 240 11.11 -0.35 -12.48
N ARG A 241 10.73 0.88 -12.84
CA ARG A 241 10.53 1.96 -11.86
C ARG A 241 9.36 1.69 -10.91
N GLU A 242 8.26 1.18 -11.44
CA GLU A 242 7.07 0.81 -10.66
C GLU A 242 7.34 -0.37 -9.70
N ALA A 243 8.16 -1.34 -10.10
CA ALA A 243 8.57 -2.46 -9.23
C ALA A 243 9.35 -1.97 -8.00
N HIS A 244 10.20 -0.96 -8.14
CA HIS A 244 10.87 -0.34 -7.00
C HIS A 244 9.88 0.34 -6.05
N PHE A 245 8.81 0.97 -6.58
CA PHE A 245 7.74 1.50 -5.74
C PHE A 245 7.08 0.39 -4.91
N VAL A 246 6.77 -0.77 -5.51
CA VAL A 246 6.18 -1.92 -4.78
C VAL A 246 7.07 -2.38 -3.63
N ALA A 247 8.40 -2.35 -3.82
CA ALA A 247 9.36 -2.76 -2.80
C ALA A 247 9.46 -1.79 -1.61
N ILE A 248 9.19 -0.50 -1.83
CA ILE A 248 9.37 0.57 -0.84
C ILE A 248 8.07 1.15 -0.28
N VAL A 249 6.92 0.95 -0.97
CA VAL A 249 5.63 1.42 -0.44
C VAL A 249 5.29 0.71 0.87
N THR A 250 4.71 1.43 1.81
CA THR A 250 4.42 0.90 3.16
C THR A 250 3.30 -0.15 3.14
N PRO A 251 3.52 -1.37 3.68
CA PRO A 251 4.75 -1.82 4.33
C PRO A 251 5.83 -2.21 3.31
N ALA A 252 6.99 -1.56 3.39
CA ALA A 252 8.14 -1.87 2.56
C ALA A 252 8.74 -3.25 2.92
N ILE A 253 9.50 -3.88 2.02
CA ILE A 253 10.14 -5.20 2.27
C ILE A 253 10.86 -5.23 3.63
N LYS A 254 11.65 -4.20 3.96
CA LYS A 254 12.36 -4.12 5.25
C LYS A 254 11.40 -4.06 6.45
N HIS A 255 10.25 -3.43 6.30
CA HIS A 255 9.20 -3.37 7.32
C HIS A 255 8.53 -4.74 7.47
N LEU A 256 8.15 -5.37 6.36
CA LEU A 256 7.56 -6.71 6.35
C LEU A 256 8.46 -7.72 7.05
N ARG A 257 9.74 -7.78 6.67
CA ARG A 257 10.73 -8.69 7.28
C ARG A 257 10.93 -8.43 8.77
N LYS A 258 11.00 -7.15 9.20
CA LYS A 258 11.07 -6.79 10.61
C LYS A 258 9.87 -7.31 11.40
N GLU A 259 8.67 -7.12 10.84
CA GLU A 259 7.43 -7.49 11.53
C GLU A 259 7.26 -9.01 11.59
N ILE A 260 7.59 -9.75 10.52
CA ILE A 260 7.63 -11.21 10.53
C ILE A 260 8.59 -11.71 11.63
N ALA A 261 9.81 -11.19 11.67
CA ALA A 261 10.80 -11.61 12.67
C ALA A 261 10.31 -11.33 14.11
N ARG A 262 9.66 -10.18 14.35
CA ARG A 262 9.10 -9.85 15.66
C ARG A 262 8.00 -10.82 16.07
N LEU A 263 7.02 -11.05 15.19
CA LEU A 263 5.87 -11.92 15.47
C LEU A 263 6.31 -13.38 15.67
N SER A 264 7.22 -13.88 14.83
CA SER A 264 7.76 -15.24 14.98
C SER A 264 8.54 -15.45 16.28
N ALA A 265 9.21 -14.40 16.80
CA ALA A 265 9.91 -14.49 18.08
C ALA A 265 8.94 -14.49 19.28
N GLU A 266 7.77 -13.88 19.18
CA GLU A 266 6.74 -13.87 20.23
C GLU A 266 6.04 -15.24 20.37
N GLU A 267 6.05 -16.07 19.32
CA GLU A 267 5.45 -17.41 19.32
C GLU A 267 6.40 -18.52 19.80
N MET A 268 7.71 -18.24 19.87
CA MET A 268 8.65 -19.23 20.42
C MET A 268 8.53 -19.27 21.95
N PRO A 269 8.14 -20.42 22.56
CA PRO A 269 8.15 -20.55 24.01
C PRO A 269 9.60 -20.41 24.52
N ALA A 270 9.76 -19.69 25.64
CA ALA A 270 11.04 -19.50 26.32
C ALA A 270 11.60 -20.82 26.88
#